data_9a254e0fb2d757b40e8859f3d03055b6
#
_entry.id   9a254e0fb2d757b40e8859f3d03055b6
#
_cell.length_a   1.000
_cell.length_b   1.000
_cell.length_c   1.000
_cell.angle_alpha   90.00
_cell.angle_beta   90.00
_cell.angle_gamma   90.00
#
_symmetry.space_group_name_H-M   'P 1'
#
loop_
_entity.id
_entity.type
_entity.pdbx_description
1 polymer ?
#
loop_
_entity_poly.entity_id
_entity_poly.type
_entity_poly.pdbx_seq_one_letter_code
_entity_poly.pdbx_strand_id
1 'polypeptide(L)'
;MANSRKQAKRRRKFVIWSVVCLLLLAVGYFVYSYGLDYYRKYYACPGVKIDYYRYPVTGIDVSSHQGNIDWKEVYDSKVYFAFIKATEGENFVDKRFTKNWKEAKANNIIVGAYHFFRFNKEGKEQAYNFINRVELTEEDLPPVLDIELYGGNKYSAETKSKVISEIYNCLRTLERHYDKQPIIYTNVETYQNFIKGNFDDYDLWLCKLCNEPTSVKWKFWQYNHKGDVPGIRSEVDLNIFNGNYSDFINYIYGKNEKNSDS
;
A
#
# COMPACT_ATOMS: atom_id res chain seq x y z
N MET A 1 -44.24 -12.93 -56.33
CA MET A 1 -44.12 -12.02 -55.17
C MET A 1 -44.00 -12.75 -53.82
N ALA A 2 -44.70 -13.85 -53.54
CA ALA A 2 -44.62 -14.55 -52.25
C ALA A 2 -43.23 -15.15 -51.89
N ASN A 3 -42.48 -15.66 -52.90
CA ASN A 3 -41.17 -16.29 -52.70
C ASN A 3 -40.07 -15.28 -52.31
N SER A 4 -40.10 -14.05 -52.86
CA SER A 4 -39.19 -12.96 -52.54
C SER A 4 -39.36 -12.48 -51.11
N ARG A 5 -40.58 -12.37 -50.59
CA ARG A 5 -40.88 -11.99 -49.20
C ARG A 5 -40.42 -13.06 -48.19
N LYS A 6 -40.51 -14.36 -48.54
CA LYS A 6 -40.02 -15.47 -47.72
C LYS A 6 -38.49 -15.45 -47.61
N GLN A 7 -37.80 -15.19 -48.72
CA GLN A 7 -36.35 -15.07 -48.75
C GLN A 7 -35.84 -13.86 -47.92
N ALA A 8 -36.50 -12.71 -48.07
CA ALA A 8 -36.14 -11.53 -47.29
C ALA A 8 -36.33 -11.75 -45.77
N LYS A 9 -37.41 -12.44 -45.33
CA LYS A 9 -37.61 -12.81 -43.93
C LYS A 9 -36.54 -13.80 -43.42
N ARG A 10 -36.10 -14.77 -44.24
CA ARG A 10 -35.02 -15.70 -43.87
C ARG A 10 -33.67 -14.98 -43.72
N ARG A 11 -33.32 -14.09 -44.66
CA ARG A 11 -32.11 -13.27 -44.59
C ARG A 11 -32.12 -12.38 -43.35
N ARG A 12 -33.21 -11.72 -43.03
CA ARG A 12 -33.34 -10.87 -41.83
C ARG A 12 -33.19 -11.69 -40.55
N LYS A 13 -33.79 -12.88 -40.45
CA LYS A 13 -33.58 -13.78 -39.29
C LYS A 13 -32.14 -14.23 -39.19
N PHE A 14 -31.49 -14.61 -40.31
CA PHE A 14 -30.09 -14.99 -40.31
C PHE A 14 -29.18 -13.87 -39.80
N VAL A 15 -29.37 -12.63 -40.29
CA VAL A 15 -28.60 -11.44 -39.82
C VAL A 15 -28.83 -11.20 -38.34
N ILE A 16 -30.08 -11.26 -37.85
CA ILE A 16 -30.38 -11.09 -36.44
C ILE A 16 -29.66 -12.15 -35.59
N TRP A 17 -29.76 -13.41 -35.97
CA TRP A 17 -29.09 -14.50 -35.25
C TRP A 17 -27.56 -14.37 -35.28
N SER A 18 -26.97 -13.94 -36.40
CA SER A 18 -25.53 -13.68 -36.50
C SER A 18 -25.08 -12.55 -35.55
N VAL A 19 -25.87 -11.49 -35.47
CA VAL A 19 -25.59 -10.35 -34.52
C VAL A 19 -25.71 -10.83 -33.08
N VAL A 20 -26.75 -11.64 -32.77
CA VAL A 20 -26.93 -12.19 -31.40
C VAL A 20 -25.77 -13.10 -31.03
N CYS A 21 -25.32 -13.98 -31.95
CA CYS A 21 -24.17 -14.86 -31.73
C CYS A 21 -22.87 -14.04 -31.50
N LEU A 22 -22.63 -12.99 -32.29
CA LEU A 22 -21.48 -12.10 -32.11
C LEU A 22 -21.51 -11.38 -30.76
N LEU A 23 -22.68 -10.90 -30.34
CA LEU A 23 -22.85 -10.28 -29.02
C LEU A 23 -22.59 -11.26 -27.87
N LEU A 24 -23.10 -12.49 -27.99
CA LEU A 24 -22.84 -13.54 -26.99
C LEU A 24 -21.36 -13.91 -26.91
N LEU A 25 -20.66 -13.97 -28.05
CA LEU A 25 -19.22 -14.24 -28.11
C LEU A 25 -18.43 -13.07 -27.46
N ALA A 26 -18.83 -11.82 -27.73
CA ALA A 26 -18.20 -10.65 -27.13
C ALA A 26 -18.41 -10.61 -25.60
N VAL A 27 -19.62 -10.90 -25.12
CA VAL A 27 -19.93 -11.01 -23.70
C VAL A 27 -19.14 -12.16 -23.06
N GLY A 28 -19.12 -13.32 -23.70
CA GLY A 28 -18.34 -14.49 -23.23
C GLY A 28 -16.85 -14.20 -23.14
N TYR A 29 -16.29 -13.52 -24.14
CA TYR A 29 -14.89 -13.07 -24.10
C TYR A 29 -14.62 -12.07 -22.97
N PHE A 30 -15.53 -11.12 -22.76
CA PHE A 30 -15.41 -10.13 -21.69
C PHE A 30 -15.47 -10.79 -20.30
N VAL A 31 -16.42 -11.70 -20.08
CA VAL A 31 -16.55 -12.47 -18.83
C VAL A 31 -15.33 -13.36 -18.60
N TYR A 32 -14.82 -13.99 -19.66
CA TYR A 32 -13.61 -14.82 -19.58
C TYR A 32 -12.37 -14.01 -19.26
N SER A 33 -12.16 -12.88 -19.94
CA SER A 33 -11.00 -12.00 -19.67
C SER A 33 -11.06 -11.39 -18.26
N TYR A 34 -12.24 -10.92 -17.85
CA TYR A 34 -12.44 -10.41 -16.50
C TYR A 34 -12.25 -11.48 -15.42
N GLY A 35 -12.77 -12.68 -15.66
CA GLY A 35 -12.59 -13.84 -14.79
C GLY A 35 -11.12 -14.30 -14.71
N LEU A 36 -10.39 -14.25 -15.84
CA LEU A 36 -8.95 -14.53 -15.86
C LEU A 36 -8.14 -13.50 -15.08
N ASP A 37 -8.44 -12.21 -15.25
CA ASP A 37 -7.75 -11.15 -14.50
C ASP A 37 -8.07 -11.24 -13.01
N TYR A 38 -9.32 -11.53 -12.66
CA TYR A 38 -9.72 -11.79 -11.27
C TYR A 38 -9.00 -13.00 -10.70
N TYR A 39 -8.96 -14.13 -11.44
CA TYR A 39 -8.23 -15.34 -11.04
C TYR A 39 -6.73 -15.07 -10.86
N ARG A 40 -6.10 -14.39 -11.83
CA ARG A 40 -4.68 -14.00 -11.73
C ARG A 40 -4.41 -13.11 -10.52
N LYS A 41 -5.28 -12.15 -10.27
CA LYS A 41 -5.14 -11.19 -9.17
C LYS A 41 -5.32 -11.82 -7.79
N TYR A 42 -6.23 -12.79 -7.64
CA TYR A 42 -6.62 -13.33 -6.33
C TYR A 42 -6.21 -14.78 -6.09
N TYR A 43 -5.95 -15.57 -7.12
CA TYR A 43 -5.67 -17.01 -6.99
C TYR A 43 -4.37 -17.48 -7.62
N ALA A 44 -3.85 -16.80 -8.65
CA ALA A 44 -2.59 -17.18 -9.29
C ALA A 44 -1.35 -16.65 -8.59
N CYS A 45 -1.53 -15.97 -7.45
CA CYS A 45 -0.46 -15.50 -6.59
C CYS A 45 -0.40 -16.42 -5.35
N PRO A 46 0.38 -17.50 -5.36
CA PRO A 46 0.42 -18.48 -4.27
C PRO A 46 1.04 -17.94 -2.96
N GLY A 47 1.30 -16.63 -2.91
CA GLY A 47 2.07 -16.00 -1.84
C GLY A 47 3.58 -16.18 -2.02
N VAL A 48 4.34 -15.40 -1.32
CA VAL A 48 5.80 -15.48 -1.33
C VAL A 48 6.26 -16.25 -0.12
N LYS A 49 7.13 -17.25 -0.35
CA LYS A 49 7.83 -17.89 0.75
C LYS A 49 9.04 -17.05 1.11
N ILE A 50 9.02 -16.44 2.29
CA ILE A 50 10.09 -15.59 2.78
C ILE A 50 11.26 -16.45 3.28
N ASP A 51 12.46 -16.06 2.88
CA ASP A 51 13.71 -16.56 3.48
C ASP A 51 14.03 -15.72 4.73
N TYR A 52 13.60 -16.21 5.88
CA TYR A 52 13.83 -15.52 7.17
C TYR A 52 15.30 -15.52 7.63
N TYR A 53 16.19 -16.28 7.01
CA TYR A 53 17.63 -16.13 7.23
C TYR A 53 18.17 -14.86 6.56
N ARG A 54 17.65 -14.56 5.39
CA ARG A 54 18.00 -13.34 4.64
C ARG A 54 17.24 -12.12 5.18
N TYR A 55 15.99 -12.28 5.59
CA TYR A 55 15.10 -11.21 6.06
C TYR A 55 14.55 -11.54 7.46
N PRO A 56 15.39 -11.48 8.51
CA PRO A 56 14.98 -11.90 9.85
C PRO A 56 14.06 -10.90 10.56
N VAL A 57 14.01 -9.65 10.11
CA VAL A 57 13.22 -8.59 10.74
C VAL A 57 11.84 -8.52 10.09
N THR A 58 10.86 -9.07 10.80
CA THR A 58 9.46 -9.15 10.36
C THR A 58 8.61 -8.07 11.02
N GLY A 59 7.57 -7.65 10.34
CA GLY A 59 6.63 -6.64 10.80
C GLY A 59 5.23 -6.85 10.24
N ILE A 60 4.34 -6.01 10.70
CA ILE A 60 2.95 -5.95 10.24
C ILE A 60 2.55 -4.51 9.94
N ASP A 61 1.45 -4.32 9.21
CA ASP A 61 0.77 -3.05 9.23
C ASP A 61 -0.70 -3.22 9.59
N VAL A 62 -1.20 -2.25 10.36
CA VAL A 62 -2.50 -2.32 11.00
C VAL A 62 -3.24 -0.99 10.97
N SER A 63 -4.55 -1.10 11.05
CA SER A 63 -5.47 0.03 11.22
C SER A 63 -6.60 -0.35 12.19
N SER A 64 -7.63 0.45 12.27
CA SER A 64 -8.84 0.10 13.01
C SER A 64 -9.56 -1.16 12.48
N HIS A 65 -9.21 -1.64 11.28
CA HIS A 65 -9.77 -2.86 10.68
C HIS A 65 -9.40 -4.12 11.46
N GLN A 66 -8.19 -4.19 12.03
CA GLN A 66 -7.75 -5.34 12.83
C GLN A 66 -8.45 -5.46 14.20
N GLY A 67 -9.23 -4.46 14.57
CA GLY A 67 -10.00 -4.50 15.80
C GLY A 67 -9.13 -4.40 17.05
N ASN A 68 -9.39 -5.23 18.07
CA ASN A 68 -8.55 -5.32 19.26
C ASN A 68 -7.38 -6.25 18.97
N ILE A 69 -6.18 -5.77 19.30
CA ILE A 69 -4.92 -6.49 19.12
C ILE A 69 -4.34 -6.79 20.51
N ASP A 70 -3.92 -8.02 20.73
CA ASP A 70 -3.06 -8.38 21.86
C ASP A 70 -1.59 -8.22 21.43
N TRP A 71 -1.02 -7.07 21.74
CA TRP A 71 0.32 -6.71 21.30
C TRP A 71 1.41 -7.55 21.98
N LYS A 72 1.10 -8.19 23.13
CA LYS A 72 2.04 -9.12 23.75
C LYS A 72 2.15 -10.41 22.94
N GLU A 73 1.02 -10.99 22.52
CA GLU A 73 1.04 -12.17 21.63
C GLU A 73 1.68 -11.86 20.28
N VAL A 74 1.45 -10.66 19.73
CA VAL A 74 2.10 -10.19 18.50
C VAL A 74 3.61 -10.15 18.66
N TYR A 75 4.13 -9.57 19.75
CA TYR A 75 5.58 -9.56 20.04
C TYR A 75 6.15 -10.98 20.23
N ASP A 76 5.47 -11.82 21.00
CA ASP A 76 5.89 -13.21 21.25
C ASP A 76 5.95 -14.05 19.95
N SER A 77 5.17 -13.65 18.90
CA SER A 77 5.21 -14.24 17.57
C SER A 77 6.35 -13.72 16.67
N LYS A 78 7.30 -12.94 17.23
CA LYS A 78 8.48 -12.38 16.56
C LYS A 78 8.16 -11.29 15.54
N VAL A 79 7.12 -10.53 15.77
CA VAL A 79 6.88 -9.27 15.04
C VAL A 79 7.71 -8.18 15.72
N TYR A 80 8.64 -7.59 15.01
CA TYR A 80 9.59 -6.61 15.55
C TYR A 80 9.21 -5.17 15.29
N PHE A 81 8.44 -4.92 14.23
CA PHE A 81 7.94 -3.58 13.92
C PHE A 81 6.50 -3.61 13.45
N ALA A 82 5.82 -2.47 13.59
CA ALA A 82 4.47 -2.28 13.10
C ALA A 82 4.29 -0.89 12.49
N PHE A 83 3.74 -0.82 11.28
CA PHE A 83 3.20 0.42 10.74
C PHE A 83 1.72 0.54 11.12
N ILE A 84 1.35 1.67 11.72
CA ILE A 84 0.01 1.89 12.30
C ILE A 84 -0.66 3.06 11.59
N LYS A 85 -1.87 2.84 11.03
CA LYS A 85 -2.64 3.92 10.40
C LYS A 85 -2.94 5.01 11.42
N ALA A 86 -2.49 6.24 11.12
CA ALA A 86 -2.78 7.39 11.95
C ALA A 86 -3.91 8.23 11.34
N THR A 87 -3.77 8.62 10.08
CA THR A 87 -4.66 9.58 9.45
C THR A 87 -4.87 9.29 7.95
N GLU A 88 -5.84 9.97 7.36
CA GLU A 88 -6.14 9.92 5.94
C GLU A 88 -6.71 11.25 5.47
N GLY A 89 -6.24 11.76 4.34
CA GLY A 89 -6.70 13.04 3.82
C GLY A 89 -6.53 14.19 4.82
N GLU A 90 -7.36 15.20 4.70
CA GLU A 90 -7.19 16.44 5.50
C GLU A 90 -7.70 16.35 6.94
N ASN A 91 -8.55 15.37 7.28
CA ASN A 91 -9.26 15.40 8.56
C ASN A 91 -9.63 14.03 9.17
N PHE A 92 -9.45 12.93 8.45
CA PHE A 92 -9.74 11.62 9.01
C PHE A 92 -8.61 11.18 9.96
N VAL A 93 -8.99 10.64 11.12
CA VAL A 93 -8.10 10.04 12.11
C VAL A 93 -8.54 8.62 12.38
N ASP A 94 -7.61 7.65 12.34
CA ASP A 94 -7.94 6.28 12.68
C ASP A 94 -8.32 6.17 14.16
N LYS A 95 -9.50 5.62 14.43
CA LYS A 95 -10.08 5.56 15.79
C LYS A 95 -9.30 4.70 16.77
N ARG A 96 -8.38 3.85 16.28
CA ARG A 96 -7.55 2.98 17.12
C ARG A 96 -6.08 3.39 17.15
N PHE A 97 -5.70 4.42 16.42
CA PHE A 97 -4.31 4.85 16.33
C PHE A 97 -3.66 5.01 17.70
N THR A 98 -4.22 5.86 18.55
CA THR A 98 -3.63 6.16 19.88
C THR A 98 -3.49 4.91 20.75
N LYS A 99 -4.48 4.01 20.69
CA LYS A 99 -4.44 2.76 21.45
C LYS A 99 -3.35 1.84 20.91
N ASN A 100 -3.38 1.55 19.62
CA ASN A 100 -2.41 0.65 18.98
C ASN A 100 -0.98 1.18 19.14
N TRP A 101 -0.78 2.49 18.97
CA TRP A 101 0.52 3.14 19.13
C TRP A 101 1.11 2.91 20.54
N LYS A 102 0.34 3.20 21.57
CA LYS A 102 0.77 3.05 22.97
C LYS A 102 1.01 1.59 23.35
N GLU A 103 0.09 0.71 22.98
CA GLU A 103 0.16 -0.71 23.33
C GLU A 103 1.28 -1.44 22.59
N ALA A 104 1.54 -1.14 21.30
CA ALA A 104 2.66 -1.69 20.57
C ALA A 104 4.01 -1.30 21.20
N LYS A 105 4.20 0.00 21.47
CA LYS A 105 5.42 0.50 22.15
C LYS A 105 5.61 -0.12 23.54
N ALA A 106 4.54 -0.24 24.32
CA ALA A 106 4.59 -0.87 25.65
C ALA A 106 4.97 -2.37 25.60
N ASN A 107 4.84 -3.00 24.45
CA ASN A 107 5.23 -4.40 24.20
C ASN A 107 6.51 -4.53 23.34
N ASN A 108 7.37 -3.52 23.34
CA ASN A 108 8.67 -3.52 22.65
C ASN A 108 8.61 -3.70 21.14
N ILE A 109 7.50 -3.35 20.51
CA ILE A 109 7.38 -3.31 19.05
C ILE A 109 7.79 -1.92 18.58
N ILE A 110 8.74 -1.84 17.66
CA ILE A 110 9.14 -0.58 17.03
C ILE A 110 8.03 -0.13 16.09
N VAL A 111 7.59 1.11 16.24
CA VAL A 111 6.40 1.59 15.53
C VAL A 111 6.74 2.65 14.49
N GLY A 112 5.97 2.68 13.41
CA GLY A 112 5.88 3.75 12.45
C GLY A 112 4.42 4.13 12.23
N ALA A 113 4.14 5.41 12.02
CA ALA A 113 2.80 5.87 11.70
C ALA A 113 2.67 6.12 10.20
N TYR A 114 1.51 5.76 9.61
CA TYR A 114 1.26 6.08 8.22
C TYR A 114 0.02 6.95 8.00
N HIS A 115 0.12 7.78 6.95
CA HIS A 115 -0.93 8.63 6.44
C HIS A 115 -1.36 8.15 5.06
N PHE A 116 -2.65 7.84 4.89
CA PHE A 116 -3.22 7.50 3.58
C PHE A 116 -3.47 8.79 2.79
N PHE A 117 -2.70 8.97 1.71
CA PHE A 117 -2.71 10.19 0.92
C PHE A 117 -3.89 10.23 -0.07
N ARG A 118 -4.64 11.33 -0.05
CA ARG A 118 -5.76 11.58 -0.96
C ARG A 118 -5.34 12.48 -2.12
N PHE A 119 -5.45 11.98 -3.35
CA PHE A 119 -5.01 12.67 -4.58
C PHE A 119 -5.76 13.96 -4.89
N ASN A 120 -6.96 14.12 -4.38
CA ASN A 120 -7.82 15.27 -4.58
C ASN A 120 -7.75 16.30 -3.44
N LYS A 121 -6.75 16.21 -2.58
CA LYS A 121 -6.56 17.04 -1.39
C LYS A 121 -5.19 17.72 -1.39
N GLU A 122 -5.07 18.85 -0.70
CA GLU A 122 -3.83 19.59 -0.60
C GLU A 122 -2.81 18.86 0.26
N GLY A 123 -1.58 18.70 -0.23
CA GLY A 123 -0.54 17.92 0.44
C GLY A 123 -0.13 18.49 1.78
N LYS A 124 -0.08 19.81 1.93
CA LYS A 124 0.25 20.45 3.22
C LYS A 124 -0.80 20.21 4.28
N GLU A 125 -2.08 20.32 3.92
CA GLU A 125 -3.18 20.10 4.85
C GLU A 125 -3.23 18.64 5.34
N GLN A 126 -2.93 17.70 4.44
CA GLN A 126 -2.77 16.29 4.78
C GLN A 126 -1.60 16.06 5.74
N ALA A 127 -0.45 16.70 5.48
CA ALA A 127 0.68 16.65 6.41
C ALA A 127 0.34 17.23 7.79
N TYR A 128 -0.39 18.34 7.86
CA TYR A 128 -0.84 18.91 9.13
C TYR A 128 -1.83 18.02 9.88
N ASN A 129 -2.74 17.32 9.16
CA ASN A 129 -3.60 16.33 9.78
C ASN A 129 -2.78 15.25 10.49
N PHE A 130 -1.71 14.76 9.84
CA PHE A 130 -0.79 13.76 10.43
C PHE A 130 0.01 14.34 11.61
N ILE A 131 0.66 15.49 11.45
CA ILE A 131 1.49 16.16 12.45
C ILE A 131 0.70 16.42 13.74
N ASN A 132 -0.54 16.83 13.64
CA ASN A 132 -1.40 17.11 14.79
C ASN A 132 -1.80 15.86 15.61
N ARG A 133 -1.46 14.66 15.15
CA ARG A 133 -1.87 13.38 15.77
C ARG A 133 -0.71 12.47 16.13
N VAL A 134 0.44 12.66 15.51
CA VAL A 134 1.59 11.77 15.63
C VAL A 134 2.75 12.51 16.26
N GLU A 135 3.18 12.05 17.41
CA GLU A 135 4.44 12.46 18.04
C GLU A 135 5.46 11.33 17.84
N LEU A 136 6.53 11.60 17.10
CA LEU A 136 7.62 10.66 16.89
C LEU A 136 8.76 10.93 17.86
N THR A 137 9.33 9.85 18.39
CA THR A 137 10.59 9.86 19.13
C THR A 137 11.75 9.41 18.23
N GLU A 138 12.97 9.47 18.70
CA GLU A 138 14.13 8.94 17.97
C GLU A 138 14.03 7.44 17.71
N GLU A 139 13.38 6.71 18.60
CA GLU A 139 13.18 5.26 18.54
C GLU A 139 12.10 4.82 17.54
N ASP A 140 11.30 5.75 17.04
CA ASP A 140 10.23 5.45 16.11
C ASP A 140 10.72 5.47 14.66
N LEU A 141 10.14 4.64 13.82
CA LEU A 141 10.36 4.68 12.38
C LEU A 141 9.96 6.05 11.81
N PRO A 142 10.56 6.47 10.69
CA PRO A 142 10.15 7.70 10.01
C PRO A 142 8.66 7.72 9.68
N PRO A 143 8.06 8.93 9.52
CA PRO A 143 6.68 9.03 9.09
C PRO A 143 6.50 8.39 7.72
N VAL A 144 5.35 7.74 7.50
CA VAL A 144 5.07 7.06 6.24
C VAL A 144 3.96 7.78 5.49
N LEU A 145 4.20 8.05 4.20
CA LEU A 145 3.18 8.52 3.28
C LEU A 145 2.74 7.36 2.39
N ASP A 146 1.50 6.92 2.57
CA ASP A 146 0.87 5.85 1.82
C ASP A 146 0.21 6.41 0.56
N ILE A 147 0.82 6.12 -0.59
CA ILE A 147 0.44 6.64 -1.90
C ILE A 147 0.03 5.47 -2.79
N GLU A 148 -1.27 5.32 -3.03
CA GLU A 148 -1.76 4.24 -3.88
C GLU A 148 -3.05 4.58 -4.63
N LEU A 149 -3.24 3.92 -5.77
CA LEU A 149 -4.45 4.00 -6.60
C LEU A 149 -5.55 3.11 -6.01
N TYR A 150 -5.93 3.39 -4.77
CA TYR A 150 -6.91 2.65 -4.00
C TYR A 150 -7.84 3.62 -3.25
N GLY A 151 -8.90 3.11 -2.63
CA GLY A 151 -9.75 3.91 -1.74
C GLY A 151 -10.43 5.11 -2.42
N GLY A 152 -10.61 5.07 -3.73
CA GLY A 152 -11.21 6.17 -4.51
C GLY A 152 -10.21 7.21 -5.04
N ASN A 153 -8.91 7.04 -4.84
CA ASN A 153 -7.89 7.85 -5.50
C ASN A 153 -7.95 7.64 -7.02
N LYS A 154 -8.07 8.75 -7.75
CA LYS A 154 -8.15 8.77 -9.22
C LYS A 154 -7.31 9.92 -9.76
N TYR A 155 -6.82 9.76 -10.96
CA TYR A 155 -6.12 10.83 -11.69
C TYR A 155 -6.45 10.75 -13.18
N SER A 156 -6.16 11.83 -13.90
CA SER A 156 -6.13 11.89 -15.35
C SER A 156 -4.76 12.41 -15.79
N ALA A 157 -4.50 12.40 -17.10
CA ALA A 157 -3.26 12.97 -17.64
C ALA A 157 -3.08 14.44 -17.22
N GLU A 158 -4.17 15.21 -17.19
CA GLU A 158 -4.17 16.63 -16.82
C GLU A 158 -3.93 16.86 -15.33
N THR A 159 -4.38 15.94 -14.46
CA THR A 159 -4.26 16.09 -13.01
C THR A 159 -3.01 15.43 -12.42
N LYS A 160 -2.30 14.59 -13.18
CA LYS A 160 -1.14 13.84 -12.70
C LYS A 160 -0.05 14.73 -12.11
N SER A 161 0.33 15.80 -12.81
CA SER A 161 1.36 16.73 -12.35
C SER A 161 0.96 17.44 -11.05
N LYS A 162 -0.33 17.76 -10.88
CA LYS A 162 -0.84 18.32 -9.63
C LYS A 162 -0.72 17.31 -8.49
N VAL A 163 -1.08 16.05 -8.70
CA VAL A 163 -0.94 15.00 -7.69
C VAL A 163 0.52 14.87 -7.25
N ILE A 164 1.48 14.83 -8.20
CA ILE A 164 2.92 14.79 -7.90
C ILE A 164 3.35 15.99 -7.07
N SER A 165 2.89 17.19 -7.41
CA SER A 165 3.18 18.41 -6.63
C SER A 165 2.62 18.35 -5.21
N GLU A 166 1.42 17.80 -5.02
CA GLU A 166 0.83 17.67 -3.68
C GLU A 166 1.50 16.58 -2.85
N ILE A 167 1.96 15.48 -3.46
CA ILE A 167 2.81 14.49 -2.79
C ILE A 167 4.11 15.14 -2.30
N TYR A 168 4.78 15.92 -3.17
CA TYR A 168 5.99 16.67 -2.80
C TYR A 168 5.74 17.61 -1.62
N ASN A 169 4.66 18.39 -1.67
CA ASN A 169 4.28 19.32 -0.61
C ASN A 169 4.06 18.60 0.73
N CYS A 170 3.42 17.43 0.71
CA CYS A 170 3.20 16.62 1.89
C CYS A 170 4.51 16.09 2.46
N LEU A 171 5.32 15.41 1.65
CA LEU A 171 6.62 14.83 2.05
C LEU A 171 7.54 15.90 2.67
N ARG A 172 7.69 17.04 2.00
CA ARG A 172 8.55 18.14 2.49
C ARG A 172 8.03 18.78 3.76
N THR A 173 6.73 18.79 4.00
CA THR A 173 6.14 19.31 5.24
C THR A 173 6.40 18.35 6.39
N LEU A 174 6.22 17.05 6.18
CA LEU A 174 6.54 16.01 7.16
C LEU A 174 8.03 16.00 7.50
N GLU A 175 8.90 16.00 6.48
CA GLU A 175 10.36 15.98 6.67
C GLU A 175 10.86 17.16 7.50
N ARG A 176 10.38 18.38 7.23
CA ARG A 176 10.74 19.57 7.99
C ARG A 176 10.26 19.55 9.44
N HIS A 177 9.11 18.92 9.69
CA HIS A 177 8.55 18.88 11.04
C HIS A 177 9.26 17.84 11.93
N TYR A 178 9.53 16.65 11.38
CA TYR A 178 10.10 15.55 12.17
C TYR A 178 11.62 15.46 12.11
N ASP A 179 12.27 16.24 11.26
CA ASP A 179 13.70 16.10 10.94
C ASP A 179 14.10 14.66 10.55
N LYS A 180 13.14 13.94 10.00
CA LYS A 180 13.26 12.57 9.48
C LYS A 180 12.71 12.53 8.07
N GLN A 181 13.47 11.97 7.12
CA GLN A 181 12.98 11.75 5.76
C GLN A 181 11.84 10.72 5.76
N PRO A 182 10.65 11.06 5.26
CA PRO A 182 9.54 10.13 5.21
C PRO A 182 9.83 8.88 4.37
N ILE A 183 9.16 7.78 4.70
CA ILE A 183 9.10 6.57 3.88
C ILE A 183 7.88 6.71 2.96
N ILE A 184 8.02 6.30 1.71
CA ILE A 184 6.88 6.20 0.78
C ILE A 184 6.42 4.74 0.74
N TYR A 185 5.16 4.48 1.18
CA TYR A 185 4.49 3.22 0.86
C TYR A 185 3.76 3.37 -0.48
N THR A 186 3.86 2.32 -1.29
CA THR A 186 3.18 2.27 -2.58
C THR A 186 3.12 0.83 -3.13
N ASN A 187 2.20 0.57 -4.07
CA ASN A 187 2.22 -0.65 -4.87
C ASN A 187 2.98 -0.43 -6.19
N VAL A 188 3.24 -1.53 -6.93
CA VAL A 188 4.04 -1.48 -8.16
C VAL A 188 3.43 -0.56 -9.23
N GLU A 189 2.11 -0.54 -9.37
CA GLU A 189 1.42 0.31 -10.35
C GLU A 189 1.60 1.78 -10.02
N THR A 190 1.34 2.15 -8.79
CA THR A 190 1.47 3.54 -8.31
C THR A 190 2.92 3.99 -8.32
N TYR A 191 3.87 3.11 -7.98
CA TYR A 191 5.29 3.37 -8.10
C TYR A 191 5.68 3.81 -9.52
N GLN A 192 5.27 3.06 -10.55
CA GLN A 192 5.59 3.39 -11.94
C GLN A 192 4.94 4.70 -12.40
N ASN A 193 3.76 5.03 -11.87
CA ASN A 193 3.01 6.20 -12.30
C ASN A 193 3.43 7.50 -11.61
N PHE A 194 3.82 7.45 -10.33
CA PHE A 194 3.99 8.65 -9.52
C PHE A 194 5.35 8.77 -8.86
N ILE A 195 5.98 7.66 -8.46
CA ILE A 195 7.17 7.68 -7.60
C ILE A 195 8.45 7.66 -8.42
N LYS A 196 8.58 6.70 -9.33
CA LYS A 196 9.76 6.54 -10.17
C LYS A 196 10.10 7.80 -10.95
N GLY A 197 11.32 8.29 -10.79
CA GLY A 197 11.82 9.50 -11.42
C GLY A 197 11.37 10.82 -10.78
N ASN A 198 10.48 10.77 -9.77
CA ASN A 198 10.05 11.96 -9.04
C ASN A 198 10.52 11.95 -7.57
N PHE A 199 10.66 10.76 -6.95
CA PHE A 199 10.94 10.58 -5.52
C PHE A 199 11.93 9.43 -5.27
N ASP A 200 12.90 9.24 -6.16
CA ASP A 200 13.84 8.12 -6.11
C ASP A 200 14.79 8.16 -4.90
N ASP A 201 14.93 9.32 -4.26
CA ASP A 201 15.76 9.53 -3.06
C ASP A 201 15.07 9.10 -1.76
N TYR A 202 13.76 8.84 -1.80
CA TYR A 202 13.02 8.40 -0.62
C TYR A 202 13.09 6.89 -0.43
N ASP A 203 13.17 6.45 0.82
CA ASP A 203 13.04 5.03 1.14
C ASP A 203 11.65 4.51 0.79
N LEU A 204 11.59 3.32 0.19
CA LEU A 204 10.34 2.70 -0.22
C LEU A 204 9.93 1.56 0.72
N TRP A 205 8.65 1.58 1.10
CA TRP A 205 7.92 0.43 1.56
C TRP A 205 7.01 -0.03 0.41
N LEU A 206 7.41 -1.10 -0.27
CA LEU A 206 6.77 -1.54 -1.51
C LEU A 206 5.82 -2.71 -1.26
N CYS A 207 4.56 -2.57 -1.70
CA CYS A 207 3.61 -3.68 -1.77
C CYS A 207 3.80 -4.47 -3.06
N LYS A 208 4.16 -5.76 -2.92
CA LYS A 208 4.26 -6.71 -4.03
C LYS A 208 4.04 -8.13 -3.54
N LEU A 209 2.91 -8.72 -3.86
CA LEU A 209 2.40 -9.93 -3.22
C LEU A 209 2.86 -11.26 -3.84
N CYS A 210 3.33 -11.27 -5.08
CA CYS A 210 3.51 -12.51 -5.86
C CYS A 210 4.97 -12.97 -5.95
N ASN A 211 5.90 -12.07 -5.81
CA ASN A 211 7.33 -12.34 -5.86
C ASN A 211 8.14 -11.19 -5.28
N GLU A 212 9.39 -11.46 -4.94
CA GLU A 212 10.33 -10.45 -4.42
C GLU A 212 10.52 -9.29 -5.42
N PRO A 213 10.54 -8.03 -4.95
CA PRO A 213 10.82 -6.88 -5.81
C PRO A 213 12.31 -6.79 -6.13
N THR A 214 12.71 -7.33 -7.28
CA THR A 214 14.12 -7.37 -7.73
C THR A 214 14.51 -6.17 -8.59
N SER A 215 13.54 -5.45 -9.16
CA SER A 215 13.77 -4.34 -10.10
C SER A 215 13.68 -2.95 -9.46
N VAL A 216 13.42 -2.87 -8.16
CA VAL A 216 13.23 -1.64 -7.40
C VAL A 216 14.01 -1.74 -6.10
N LYS A 217 14.73 -0.69 -5.73
CA LYS A 217 15.36 -0.60 -4.41
C LYS A 217 14.27 -0.32 -3.37
N TRP A 218 14.17 -1.17 -2.37
CA TRP A 218 13.17 -1.06 -1.32
C TRP A 218 13.83 -1.21 0.06
N LYS A 219 13.23 -0.61 1.06
CA LYS A 219 13.63 -0.70 2.47
C LYS A 219 12.72 -1.63 3.26
N PHE A 220 11.41 -1.55 3.00
CA PHE A 220 10.40 -2.44 3.55
C PHE A 220 9.61 -3.07 2.41
N TRP A 221 9.14 -4.29 2.62
CA TRP A 221 8.33 -5.00 1.63
C TRP A 221 7.11 -5.64 2.28
N GLN A 222 5.91 -5.19 1.85
CA GLN A 222 4.66 -5.85 2.16
C GLN A 222 4.47 -6.98 1.15
N TYR A 223 4.57 -8.21 1.64
CA TYR A 223 4.60 -9.40 0.80
C TYR A 223 3.33 -10.26 0.89
N ASN A 224 2.47 -10.01 1.89
CA ASN A 224 1.23 -10.75 2.09
C ASN A 224 0.19 -9.86 2.80
N HIS A 225 -1.05 -9.89 2.33
CA HIS A 225 -2.18 -9.17 2.92
C HIS A 225 -3.21 -10.12 3.59
N LYS A 226 -2.85 -11.38 3.79
CA LYS A 226 -3.68 -12.43 4.42
C LYS A 226 -2.87 -13.19 5.46
N GLY A 227 -2.08 -12.48 6.23
CA GLY A 227 -1.32 -13.04 7.31
C GLY A 227 -2.21 -13.45 8.48
N ASP A 228 -1.80 -14.51 9.18
CA ASP A 228 -2.35 -14.93 10.47
C ASP A 228 -1.27 -14.73 11.53
N VAL A 229 -1.52 -13.83 12.47
CA VAL A 229 -0.57 -13.45 13.51
C VAL A 229 -1.27 -13.62 14.87
N PRO A 230 -0.69 -14.40 15.80
CA PRO A 230 -1.22 -14.49 17.17
C PRO A 230 -1.44 -13.10 17.78
N GLY A 231 -2.57 -12.91 18.45
CA GLY A 231 -2.97 -11.63 19.01
C GLY A 231 -3.85 -10.78 18.08
N ILE A 232 -4.01 -11.15 16.78
CA ILE A 232 -4.87 -10.48 15.81
C ILE A 232 -5.93 -11.47 15.30
N ARG A 233 -7.21 -11.11 15.39
CA ARG A 233 -8.31 -12.02 15.01
C ARG A 233 -8.69 -11.99 13.53
N SER A 234 -8.24 -11.00 12.80
CA SER A 234 -8.49 -10.83 11.37
C SER A 234 -7.21 -11.08 10.59
N GLU A 235 -7.34 -11.24 9.27
CA GLU A 235 -6.17 -11.16 8.38
C GLU A 235 -5.42 -9.84 8.59
N VAL A 236 -4.09 -9.89 8.47
CA VAL A 236 -3.20 -8.75 8.65
C VAL A 236 -2.11 -8.76 7.58
N ASP A 237 -1.68 -7.57 7.21
CA ASP A 237 -0.61 -7.36 6.25
C ASP A 237 0.75 -7.70 6.87
N LEU A 238 1.54 -8.55 6.16
CA LEU A 238 2.86 -8.99 6.60
C LEU A 238 3.97 -8.28 5.85
N ASN A 239 4.96 -7.83 6.61
CA ASN A 239 6.07 -7.03 6.14
C ASN A 239 7.41 -7.61 6.55
N ILE A 240 8.45 -7.26 5.79
CA ILE A 240 9.86 -7.50 6.15
C ILE A 240 10.67 -6.24 5.90
N PHE A 241 11.75 -6.12 6.66
CA PHE A 241 12.80 -5.13 6.44
C PHE A 241 13.91 -5.73 5.56
N ASN A 242 14.48 -4.92 4.67
CA ASN A 242 15.58 -5.32 3.79
C ASN A 242 16.93 -5.19 4.50
N GLY A 243 17.24 -6.14 5.36
CA GLY A 243 18.47 -6.19 6.14
C GLY A 243 18.33 -7.10 7.35
N ASN A 244 19.39 -7.24 8.11
CA ASN A 244 19.42 -7.96 9.37
C ASN A 244 19.04 -7.05 10.56
N TYR A 245 19.09 -7.59 11.79
CA TYR A 245 18.75 -6.82 13.00
C TYR A 245 19.67 -5.62 13.22
N SER A 246 20.97 -5.75 12.98
CA SER A 246 21.92 -4.65 13.11
C SER A 246 21.62 -3.55 12.10
N ASP A 247 21.30 -3.94 10.85
CA ASP A 247 20.93 -2.98 9.80
C ASP A 247 19.62 -2.24 10.18
N PHE A 248 18.68 -2.93 10.81
CA PHE A 248 17.41 -2.34 11.25
C PHE A 248 17.62 -1.35 12.40
N ILE A 249 18.42 -1.71 13.39
CA ILE A 249 18.78 -0.82 14.49
C ILE A 249 19.53 0.40 13.97
N ASN A 250 20.52 0.22 13.10
CA ASN A 250 21.23 1.32 12.47
C ASN A 250 20.32 2.20 11.60
N TYR A 251 19.27 1.64 11.01
CA TYR A 251 18.30 2.42 10.25
C TYR A 251 17.49 3.37 11.13
N ILE A 252 17.17 2.93 12.36
CA ILE A 252 16.40 3.73 13.32
C ILE A 252 17.29 4.82 13.96
N TYR A 253 18.47 4.44 14.44
CA TYR A 253 19.32 5.29 15.27
C TYR A 253 20.52 5.91 14.53
N GLY A 254 20.99 5.31 13.43
CA GLY A 254 22.26 5.66 12.79
C GLY A 254 22.32 6.99 12.01
N LYS A 255 21.20 7.72 11.90
CA LYS A 255 21.21 9.05 11.27
C LYS A 255 21.74 10.16 12.20
N ASN A 256 21.88 9.90 13.51
CA ASN A 256 22.35 10.89 14.50
C ASN A 256 23.88 11.07 14.53
N GLU A 257 24.67 10.13 13.98
CA GLU A 257 26.14 10.26 14.00
C GLU A 257 26.70 11.23 12.94
N LYS A 258 25.92 11.58 11.91
CA LYS A 258 26.39 12.49 10.85
C LYS A 258 26.32 13.98 11.22
N ASN A 259 25.64 14.34 12.29
CA ASN A 259 25.48 15.75 12.71
C ASN A 259 26.33 16.13 13.92
N SER A 260 27.15 15.22 14.49
CA SER A 260 28.03 15.52 15.63
C SER A 260 29.46 15.94 15.22
N ASP A 261 29.80 15.86 13.91
CA ASP A 261 31.14 16.18 13.40
C ASP A 261 31.16 17.37 12.42
N SER A 262 30.22 18.32 12.55
CA SER A 262 30.22 19.55 11.73
C SER A 262 30.28 20.83 12.57
#